data_fee05da40931f8b6a62d5f3c46adc1a2
#
_entry.id   fee05da40931f8b6a62d5f3c46adc1a2
#
_cell.length_a   1.000
_cell.length_b   1.000
_cell.length_c   1.000
_cell.angle_alpha   90.00
_cell.angle_beta   90.00
_cell.angle_gamma   90.00
#
_symmetry.space_group_name_H-M   'P 1'
#
loop_
_entity.id
_entity.type
_entity.pdbx_description
1 polymer ?
#
loop_
_entity_poly.entity_id
_entity_poly.type
_entity_poly.pdbx_seq_one_letter_code
_entity_poly.pdbx_strand_id
1 'polypeptide(L)'
;PMCGVPYHSVDNYIAKLIKKGYRIAICEQVEDPKAAKGIVERKVVKIITPGTVLSEQLLDDKHNRYLVFLQEDGSELCLAAADISTGECQWFSAAGEERLMAIQEQLFRIQPAELVAYSGIVNWENLAAWIKSKVPECAVSVYQEEEGAPQYFAQHFGSDDVADTLVHDTVEHLLRYLHVTVKADLSHINSLSRIAKEQFMNLDATAVRNLELIKNMRDASKRGTLLDVLDFTSTSMGARKLRNWIECPLLDLSQIRSRQEAVGELLTNVQMRGNLQDKLKAIFDLERIVSRIEVGSANARDLVSLRSSLAVLPEIKSLLRYCNSKLLQQLCEDVHLH
;
A
#
# COMPACT_ATOMS: atom_id res chain seq x y z
N PRO A 1 6.87 -22.51 16.69
CA PRO A 1 7.73 -23.58 16.21
C PRO A 1 8.89 -23.02 15.40
N MET A 2 10.07 -23.60 15.52
CA MET A 2 11.29 -23.21 14.78
C MET A 2 11.69 -24.36 13.86
N CYS A 3 12.02 -24.04 12.60
CA CYS A 3 12.55 -25.02 11.67
C CYS A 3 13.66 -24.40 10.83
N GLY A 4 14.68 -25.20 10.47
CA GLY A 4 15.73 -24.80 9.51
C GLY A 4 15.31 -25.17 8.10
N VAL A 5 15.48 -24.24 7.17
CA VAL A 5 15.22 -24.45 5.74
C VAL A 5 16.43 -24.00 4.93
N PRO A 6 16.73 -24.61 3.76
CA PRO A 6 17.78 -24.14 2.88
C PRO A 6 17.51 -22.70 2.42
N TYR A 7 18.55 -21.86 2.37
CA TYR A 7 18.44 -20.44 2.03
C TYR A 7 17.68 -20.21 0.70
N HIS A 8 18.01 -20.98 -0.34
CA HIS A 8 17.39 -20.84 -1.66
C HIS A 8 15.91 -21.22 -1.74
N SER A 9 15.36 -21.89 -0.72
CA SER A 9 13.96 -22.32 -0.69
C SER A 9 13.10 -21.52 0.30
N VAL A 10 13.70 -20.61 1.08
CA VAL A 10 13.05 -19.87 2.17
C VAL A 10 11.85 -19.06 1.66
N ASP A 11 11.96 -18.39 0.51
CA ASP A 11 10.89 -17.56 -0.04
C ASP A 11 9.62 -18.36 -0.35
N ASN A 12 9.75 -19.59 -0.83
CA ASN A 12 8.60 -20.45 -1.09
C ASN A 12 7.84 -20.85 0.19
N TYR A 13 8.58 -21.04 1.30
CA TYR A 13 7.94 -21.32 2.60
C TYR A 13 7.30 -20.08 3.18
N ILE A 14 7.98 -18.93 3.09
CA ILE A 14 7.43 -17.62 3.49
C ILE A 14 6.12 -17.38 2.76
N ALA A 15 6.08 -17.55 1.43
CA ALA A 15 4.88 -17.39 0.61
C ALA A 15 3.69 -18.18 1.12
N LYS A 16 3.92 -19.46 1.42
CA LYS A 16 2.86 -20.38 1.91
C LYS A 16 2.34 -19.99 3.29
N LEU A 17 3.23 -19.53 4.16
CA LEU A 17 2.86 -19.17 5.53
C LEU A 17 2.16 -17.80 5.59
N ILE A 18 2.64 -16.82 4.84
CA ILE A 18 2.04 -15.48 4.72
C ILE A 18 0.61 -15.57 4.15
N LYS A 19 0.38 -16.40 3.11
CA LYS A 19 -0.97 -16.65 2.57
C LYS A 19 -1.94 -17.25 3.60
N LYS A 20 -1.41 -17.89 4.64
CA LYS A 20 -2.21 -18.42 5.77
C LYS A 20 -2.31 -17.43 6.94
N GLY A 21 -1.81 -16.21 6.79
CA GLY A 21 -1.86 -15.16 7.82
C GLY A 21 -0.83 -15.31 8.94
N TYR A 22 0.18 -16.17 8.80
CA TYR A 22 1.21 -16.32 9.83
C TYR A 22 2.25 -15.20 9.79
N ARG A 23 2.78 -14.85 10.96
CA ARG A 23 3.97 -14.02 11.13
C ARG A 23 5.21 -14.89 11.19
N ILE A 24 6.30 -14.47 10.54
CA ILE A 24 7.51 -15.26 10.38
C ILE A 24 8.69 -14.43 10.86
N ALA A 25 9.43 -14.95 11.84
CA ALA A 25 10.70 -14.38 12.26
C ALA A 25 11.84 -15.10 11.54
N ILE A 26 12.65 -14.35 10.78
CA ILE A 26 13.88 -14.85 10.16
C ILE A 26 14.99 -14.69 11.18
N CYS A 27 15.64 -15.81 11.50
CA CYS A 27 16.73 -15.88 12.46
C CYS A 27 18.01 -16.33 11.75
N GLU A 28 19.03 -15.49 11.76
CA GLU A 28 20.30 -15.75 11.10
C GLU A 28 21.44 -15.82 12.11
N GLN A 29 22.55 -16.45 11.71
CA GLN A 29 23.79 -16.48 12.46
C GLN A 29 24.47 -15.13 12.31
N VAL A 30 24.74 -14.45 13.42
CA VAL A 30 25.38 -13.11 13.44
C VAL A 30 26.84 -13.16 13.86
N GLU A 31 27.38 -14.35 14.13
CA GLU A 31 28.76 -14.62 14.53
C GLU A 31 29.44 -15.54 13.52
N ASP A 32 30.74 -15.33 13.25
CA ASP A 32 31.52 -16.23 12.39
C ASP A 32 31.61 -17.62 13.05
N PRO A 33 31.11 -18.69 12.37
CA PRO A 33 31.17 -20.05 12.91
C PRO A 33 32.58 -20.53 13.27
N LYS A 34 33.63 -19.95 12.67
CA LYS A 34 35.02 -20.27 12.95
C LYS A 34 35.58 -19.60 14.20
N ALA A 35 34.96 -18.49 14.62
CA ALA A 35 35.34 -17.73 15.81
C ALA A 35 34.54 -18.12 17.06
N ALA A 36 33.40 -18.77 16.89
CA ALA A 36 32.49 -19.14 17.97
C ALA A 36 33.07 -20.23 18.88
N LYS A 37 33.08 -19.96 20.17
CA LYS A 37 33.44 -20.95 21.22
C LYS A 37 32.18 -21.69 21.71
N GLY A 38 31.48 -22.40 20.81
CA GLY A 38 30.26 -23.11 21.18
C GLY A 38 29.17 -23.00 20.14
N ILE A 39 27.91 -22.79 20.59
CA ILE A 39 26.77 -22.58 19.68
C ILE A 39 26.86 -21.17 19.13
N VAL A 40 26.90 -21.02 17.80
CA VAL A 40 26.93 -19.73 17.09
C VAL A 40 25.73 -18.88 17.48
N GLU A 41 25.99 -17.61 17.80
CA GLU A 41 24.93 -16.65 18.15
C GLU A 41 23.97 -16.45 16.97
N ARG A 42 22.68 -16.44 17.28
CA ARG A 42 21.60 -16.22 16.30
C ARG A 42 20.71 -15.11 16.78
N LYS A 43 20.36 -14.21 15.83
CA LYS A 43 19.41 -13.09 16.11
C LYS A 43 18.29 -13.07 15.10
N VAL A 44 17.12 -12.60 15.54
CA VAL A 44 16.02 -12.28 14.63
C VAL A 44 16.40 -11.01 13.87
N VAL A 45 16.69 -11.20 12.57
CA VAL A 45 17.12 -10.11 11.68
C VAL A 45 15.94 -9.43 10.98
N LYS A 46 14.81 -10.15 10.83
CA LYS A 46 13.62 -9.63 10.18
C LYS A 46 12.38 -10.38 10.66
N ILE A 47 11.25 -9.65 10.79
CA ILE A 47 9.94 -10.23 10.99
C ILE A 47 9.12 -9.90 9.74
N ILE A 48 8.56 -10.93 9.11
CA ILE A 48 7.70 -10.79 7.93
C ILE A 48 6.27 -11.10 8.36
N THR A 49 5.38 -10.15 8.14
CA THR A 49 3.96 -10.28 8.41
C THR A 49 3.15 -10.14 7.11
N PRO A 50 1.87 -10.49 7.07
CA PRO A 50 1.06 -10.30 5.87
C PRO A 50 1.07 -8.85 5.34
N GLY A 51 1.15 -7.85 6.21
CA GLY A 51 1.20 -6.42 5.85
C GLY A 51 2.59 -5.87 5.55
N THR A 52 3.68 -6.60 5.89
CA THR A 52 5.06 -6.10 5.73
C THR A 52 5.87 -6.83 4.65
N VAL A 53 5.20 -7.44 3.68
CA VAL A 53 5.84 -8.14 2.56
C VAL A 53 6.40 -7.15 1.55
N LEU A 54 7.66 -7.35 1.13
CA LEU A 54 8.35 -6.57 0.09
C LEU A 54 8.84 -7.41 -1.10
N SER A 55 8.82 -8.74 -0.97
CA SER A 55 9.27 -9.64 -2.04
C SER A 55 8.31 -9.60 -3.23
N GLU A 56 8.84 -9.36 -4.43
CA GLU A 56 8.07 -9.38 -5.69
C GLU A 56 7.29 -10.67 -5.91
N GLN A 57 7.83 -11.80 -5.49
CA GLN A 57 7.17 -13.09 -5.64
C GLN A 57 5.89 -13.24 -4.81
N LEU A 58 5.73 -12.38 -3.78
CA LEU A 58 4.62 -12.41 -2.82
C LEU A 58 3.63 -11.27 -3.01
N LEU A 59 4.01 -10.24 -3.76
CA LEU A 59 3.18 -9.09 -4.07
C LEU A 59 2.42 -9.31 -5.37
N ASP A 60 1.17 -8.92 -5.40
CA ASP A 60 0.46 -8.72 -6.65
C ASP A 60 0.82 -7.32 -7.19
N ASP A 61 1.35 -7.26 -8.41
CA ASP A 61 1.83 -6.01 -9.01
C ASP A 61 0.73 -4.97 -9.20
N LYS A 62 -0.50 -5.40 -9.32
CA LYS A 62 -1.67 -4.56 -9.60
C LYS A 62 -2.47 -4.17 -8.35
N HIS A 63 -2.04 -4.62 -7.16
CA HIS A 63 -2.72 -4.36 -5.90
C HIS A 63 -1.78 -3.74 -4.87
N ASN A 64 -2.31 -2.76 -4.11
CA ASN A 64 -1.67 -2.30 -2.88
C ASN A 64 -1.82 -3.36 -1.79
N ARG A 65 -0.87 -3.35 -0.86
CA ARG A 65 -0.86 -4.29 0.26
C ARG A 65 -0.76 -3.54 1.58
N TYR A 66 -1.91 -3.12 2.06
CA TYR A 66 -1.98 -2.29 3.24
C TYR A 66 -1.84 -3.09 4.54
N LEU A 67 -1.05 -2.53 5.46
CA LEU A 67 -1.14 -2.75 6.88
C LEU A 67 -1.94 -1.63 7.49
N VAL A 68 -2.95 -1.95 8.29
CA VAL A 68 -3.79 -0.97 8.98
C VAL A 68 -3.56 -1.07 10.47
N PHE A 69 -3.36 0.08 11.12
CA PHE A 69 -3.37 0.21 12.56
C PHE A 69 -4.66 0.89 13.01
N LEU A 70 -5.28 0.42 14.08
CA LEU A 70 -6.55 0.90 14.58
C LEU A 70 -6.44 1.24 16.06
N GLN A 71 -6.89 2.44 16.43
CA GLN A 71 -6.89 2.93 17.80
C GLN A 71 -8.20 3.65 18.11
N GLU A 72 -8.67 3.51 19.35
CA GLU A 72 -9.85 4.18 19.88
C GLU A 72 -9.47 5.05 21.07
N ASP A 73 -10.00 6.27 21.12
CA ASP A 73 -9.96 7.14 22.29
C ASP A 73 -11.33 7.76 22.53
N GLY A 74 -11.93 7.42 23.67
CA GLY A 74 -13.26 7.88 24.04
C GLY A 74 -14.32 7.52 23.00
N SER A 75 -14.89 8.54 22.34
CA SER A 75 -15.92 8.39 21.33
C SER A 75 -15.39 8.42 19.89
N GLU A 76 -14.09 8.47 19.70
CA GLU A 76 -13.44 8.56 18.40
C GLU A 76 -12.64 7.29 18.10
N LEU A 77 -12.64 6.88 16.82
CA LEU A 77 -11.94 5.73 16.30
C LEU A 77 -11.11 6.18 15.10
N CYS A 78 -9.82 5.90 15.13
CA CYS A 78 -8.89 6.25 14.06
C CYS A 78 -8.23 5.02 13.46
N LEU A 79 -8.06 5.03 12.14
CA LEU A 79 -7.24 4.08 11.42
C LEU A 79 -6.09 4.80 10.72
N ALA A 80 -4.91 4.19 10.73
CA ALA A 80 -3.79 4.55 9.89
C ALA A 80 -3.44 3.36 9.00
N ALA A 81 -3.23 3.60 7.71
CA ALA A 81 -2.95 2.57 6.72
C ALA A 81 -1.65 2.87 5.99
N ALA A 82 -0.75 1.90 5.88
CA ALA A 82 0.47 2.04 5.09
C ALA A 82 0.69 0.85 4.16
N ASP A 83 1.14 1.13 2.95
CA ASP A 83 1.72 0.14 2.03
C ASP A 83 3.22 0.37 1.95
N ILE A 84 3.99 -0.45 2.66
CA ILE A 84 5.46 -0.34 2.71
C ILE A 84 6.12 -0.60 1.35
N SER A 85 5.43 -1.22 0.42
CA SER A 85 5.96 -1.50 -0.91
C SER A 85 5.89 -0.29 -1.85
N THR A 86 5.03 0.69 -1.55
CA THR A 86 4.84 1.92 -2.35
C THR A 86 5.18 3.20 -1.59
N GLY A 87 5.30 3.13 -0.25
CA GLY A 87 5.51 4.29 0.62
C GLY A 87 4.23 5.09 0.91
N GLU A 88 3.07 4.60 0.46
CA GLU A 88 1.79 5.27 0.72
C GLU A 88 1.40 5.15 2.19
N CYS A 89 1.07 6.30 2.83
CA CYS A 89 0.54 6.34 4.18
C CYS A 89 -0.69 7.24 4.25
N GLN A 90 -1.77 6.71 4.83
CA GLN A 90 -3.07 7.38 4.89
C GLN A 90 -3.69 7.21 6.26
N TRP A 91 -4.58 8.14 6.63
CA TRP A 91 -5.35 8.04 7.85
C TRP A 91 -6.82 8.43 7.66
N PHE A 92 -7.68 7.93 8.55
CA PHE A 92 -9.08 8.28 8.63
C PHE A 92 -9.55 8.18 10.08
N SER A 93 -10.29 9.19 10.55
CA SER A 93 -10.96 9.15 11.86
C SER A 93 -12.45 9.34 11.73
N ALA A 94 -13.19 8.80 12.69
CA ALA A 94 -14.62 8.93 12.81
C ALA A 94 -15.04 8.99 14.29
N ALA A 95 -15.97 9.89 14.59
CA ALA A 95 -16.50 10.10 15.94
C ALA A 95 -17.99 9.79 16.04
N GLY A 96 -18.48 9.61 17.27
CA GLY A 96 -19.89 9.40 17.55
C GLY A 96 -20.38 7.97 17.39
N GLU A 97 -21.70 7.79 17.31
CA GLU A 97 -22.33 6.47 17.30
C GLU A 97 -22.04 5.67 16.01
N GLU A 98 -21.89 6.34 14.88
CA GLU A 98 -21.63 5.72 13.58
C GLU A 98 -20.15 5.46 13.29
N ARG A 99 -19.23 5.79 14.23
CA ARG A 99 -17.78 5.66 14.01
C ARG A 99 -17.36 4.27 13.57
N LEU A 100 -17.94 3.23 14.19
CA LEU A 100 -17.60 1.85 13.86
C LEU A 100 -18.01 1.49 12.42
N MET A 101 -19.20 1.93 11.98
CA MET A 101 -19.68 1.70 10.62
C MET A 101 -18.79 2.44 9.61
N ALA A 102 -18.40 3.67 9.89
CA ALA A 102 -17.49 4.44 9.03
C ALA A 102 -16.11 3.77 8.89
N ILE A 103 -15.57 3.24 9.99
CA ILE A 103 -14.31 2.46 9.95
C ILE A 103 -14.47 1.16 9.17
N GLN A 104 -15.56 0.44 9.36
CA GLN A 104 -15.85 -0.78 8.60
C GLN A 104 -15.92 -0.53 7.09
N GLU A 105 -16.55 0.57 6.66
CA GLU A 105 -16.58 1.00 5.26
C GLU A 105 -15.16 1.22 4.72
N GLN A 106 -14.29 1.91 5.48
CA GLN A 106 -12.89 2.13 5.07
C GLN A 106 -12.09 0.83 5.02
N LEU A 107 -12.20 -0.03 6.02
CA LEU A 107 -11.54 -1.33 6.04
C LEU A 107 -11.97 -2.20 4.86
N PHE A 108 -13.25 -2.20 4.52
CA PHE A 108 -13.75 -2.92 3.34
C PHE A 108 -13.16 -2.36 2.04
N ARG A 109 -13.02 -1.04 1.92
CA ARG A 109 -12.42 -0.38 0.75
C ARG A 109 -10.93 -0.65 0.64
N ILE A 110 -10.19 -0.51 1.74
CA ILE A 110 -8.74 -0.70 1.78
C ILE A 110 -8.35 -2.17 1.55
N GLN A 111 -9.20 -3.13 1.96
CA GLN A 111 -8.92 -4.58 1.90
C GLN A 111 -7.55 -4.90 2.51
N PRO A 112 -7.29 -4.57 3.80
CA PRO A 112 -5.97 -4.72 4.38
C PRO A 112 -5.51 -6.16 4.39
N ALA A 113 -4.21 -6.38 4.14
CA ALA A 113 -3.58 -7.68 4.33
C ALA A 113 -3.35 -7.99 5.81
N GLU A 114 -3.22 -6.96 6.63
CA GLU A 114 -3.05 -7.05 8.07
C GLU A 114 -3.74 -5.90 8.78
N LEU A 115 -4.46 -6.20 9.85
CA LEU A 115 -5.00 -5.24 10.79
C LEU A 115 -4.39 -5.45 12.16
N VAL A 116 -3.84 -4.40 12.71
CA VAL A 116 -3.29 -4.36 14.07
C VAL A 116 -4.13 -3.41 14.89
N ALA A 117 -4.75 -3.89 15.94
CA ALA A 117 -5.53 -3.05 16.84
C ALA A 117 -4.73 -2.68 18.08
N TYR A 118 -4.80 -1.43 18.50
CA TYR A 118 -4.32 -1.06 19.83
C TYR A 118 -5.18 -1.72 20.91
N SER A 119 -4.59 -2.10 22.03
CA SER A 119 -5.31 -2.73 23.13
C SER A 119 -6.38 -1.77 23.70
N GLY A 120 -7.58 -2.29 23.97
CA GLY A 120 -8.66 -1.51 24.58
C GLY A 120 -9.76 -1.03 23.65
N ILE A 121 -9.76 -1.40 22.36
CA ILE A 121 -10.87 -1.08 21.45
C ILE A 121 -12.15 -1.73 21.94
N VAL A 122 -13.20 -0.91 22.11
CA VAL A 122 -14.52 -1.37 22.51
C VAL A 122 -15.16 -2.21 21.38
N ASN A 123 -15.76 -3.35 21.76
CA ASN A 123 -16.34 -4.32 20.81
C ASN A 123 -15.34 -4.92 19.81
N TRP A 124 -14.07 -5.03 20.19
CA TRP A 124 -13.02 -5.60 19.33
C TRP A 124 -13.38 -6.98 18.76
N GLU A 125 -13.95 -7.88 19.56
CA GLU A 125 -14.32 -9.24 19.11
C GLU A 125 -15.34 -9.20 17.96
N ASN A 126 -16.32 -8.30 18.03
CA ASN A 126 -17.33 -8.11 16.98
C ASN A 126 -16.70 -7.54 15.70
N LEU A 127 -15.81 -6.57 15.83
CA LEU A 127 -15.09 -6.00 14.70
C LEU A 127 -14.16 -7.04 14.04
N ALA A 128 -13.42 -7.80 14.82
CA ALA A 128 -12.55 -8.86 14.33
C ALA A 128 -13.34 -9.98 13.61
N ALA A 129 -14.51 -10.36 14.14
CA ALA A 129 -15.41 -11.31 13.49
C ALA A 129 -15.97 -10.77 12.16
N TRP A 130 -16.35 -9.49 12.14
CA TRP A 130 -16.80 -8.80 10.92
C TRP A 130 -15.69 -8.79 9.85
N ILE A 131 -14.45 -8.44 10.23
CA ILE A 131 -13.29 -8.43 9.31
C ILE A 131 -13.07 -9.81 8.72
N LYS A 132 -13.03 -10.86 9.53
CA LYS A 132 -12.88 -12.24 9.06
C LYS A 132 -13.98 -12.66 8.07
N SER A 133 -15.19 -12.12 8.22
CA SER A 133 -16.31 -12.38 7.31
C SER A 133 -16.22 -11.62 5.99
N LYS A 134 -15.75 -10.34 6.02
CA LYS A 134 -15.77 -9.42 4.87
C LYS A 134 -14.43 -9.27 4.18
N VAL A 135 -13.33 -9.48 4.91
CA VAL A 135 -11.95 -9.44 4.42
C VAL A 135 -11.22 -10.71 4.91
N PRO A 136 -11.57 -11.89 4.39
CA PRO A 136 -11.13 -13.19 4.95
C PRO A 136 -9.61 -13.40 4.87
N GLU A 137 -8.91 -12.70 3.98
CA GLU A 137 -7.46 -12.77 3.84
C GLU A 137 -6.70 -11.84 4.81
N CYS A 138 -7.42 -10.99 5.57
CA CYS A 138 -6.82 -10.09 6.53
C CYS A 138 -6.34 -10.82 7.79
N ALA A 139 -5.06 -10.74 8.08
CA ALA A 139 -4.53 -11.17 9.37
C ALA A 139 -4.85 -10.12 10.44
N VAL A 140 -5.34 -10.57 11.59
CA VAL A 140 -5.80 -9.68 12.66
C VAL A 140 -5.01 -9.94 13.94
N SER A 141 -4.55 -8.88 14.59
CA SER A 141 -3.80 -8.97 15.85
C SER A 141 -4.01 -7.76 16.74
N VAL A 142 -3.64 -7.90 18.01
CA VAL A 142 -3.65 -6.82 18.99
C VAL A 142 -2.21 -6.43 19.32
N TYR A 143 -1.97 -5.13 19.39
CA TYR A 143 -0.69 -4.52 19.77
C TYR A 143 -0.78 -3.97 21.19
N GLN A 144 0.27 -4.16 21.93
CA GLN A 144 0.48 -3.51 23.24
C GLN A 144 1.77 -2.71 23.15
N GLU A 145 1.70 -1.47 23.59
CA GLU A 145 2.87 -0.59 23.60
C GLU A 145 3.91 -1.04 24.62
N GLU A 146 5.19 -0.93 24.24
CA GLU A 146 6.33 -1.06 25.14
C GLU A 146 6.68 0.32 25.70
N GLU A 147 6.86 0.43 27.03
CA GLU A 147 7.25 1.68 27.68
C GLU A 147 8.61 2.18 27.13
N GLY A 148 8.68 3.47 26.81
CA GLY A 148 9.91 4.11 26.30
C GLY A 148 10.22 3.78 24.83
N ALA A 149 9.27 3.33 24.05
CA ALA A 149 9.46 3.10 22.62
C ALA A 149 9.87 4.38 21.87
N PRO A 150 10.77 4.29 20.87
CA PRO A 150 11.19 5.44 20.08
C PRO A 150 10.02 6.11 19.37
N GLN A 151 10.14 7.40 19.05
CA GLN A 151 9.18 8.17 18.26
C GLN A 151 9.70 8.35 16.84
N TYR A 152 8.82 8.14 15.84
CA TYR A 152 9.17 8.14 14.42
C TYR A 152 8.41 9.18 13.61
N PHE A 153 7.27 9.71 14.09
CA PHE A 153 6.40 10.60 13.33
C PHE A 153 7.15 11.79 12.73
N ALA A 154 7.90 12.54 13.56
CA ALA A 154 8.65 13.70 13.09
C ALA A 154 9.78 13.34 12.11
N GLN A 155 10.37 12.16 12.22
CA GLN A 155 11.38 11.67 11.28
C GLN A 155 10.80 11.42 9.89
N HIS A 156 9.56 10.94 9.80
CA HIS A 156 8.90 10.59 8.54
C HIS A 156 8.19 11.78 7.88
N PHE A 157 7.51 12.61 8.66
CA PHE A 157 6.62 13.64 8.14
C PHE A 157 7.05 15.08 8.46
N GLY A 158 8.17 15.26 9.16
CA GLY A 158 8.65 16.58 9.56
C GLY A 158 7.96 17.11 10.83
N SER A 159 7.49 18.36 10.82
CA SER A 159 6.80 18.96 11.95
C SER A 159 5.42 18.35 12.18
N ASP A 160 4.97 18.36 13.45
CA ASP A 160 3.68 17.81 13.90
C ASP A 160 2.46 18.62 13.39
N ASP A 161 2.28 18.71 12.09
CA ASP A 161 1.15 19.43 11.48
C ASP A 161 -0.21 18.70 11.62
N VAL A 162 -0.24 17.54 12.27
CA VAL A 162 -1.49 16.85 12.60
C VAL A 162 -1.94 17.33 13.99
N ALA A 163 -2.88 18.27 13.99
CA ALA A 163 -3.43 18.87 15.23
C ALA A 163 -4.23 17.88 16.09
N ASP A 164 -4.62 16.73 15.54
CA ASP A 164 -5.41 15.70 16.20
C ASP A 164 -4.48 14.67 16.86
N THR A 165 -4.52 14.63 18.19
CA THR A 165 -3.66 13.75 19.00
C THR A 165 -3.93 12.26 18.71
N LEU A 166 -5.18 11.84 18.53
CA LEU A 166 -5.51 10.44 18.25
C LEU A 166 -4.94 10.01 16.90
N VAL A 167 -5.01 10.89 15.88
CA VAL A 167 -4.43 10.62 14.56
C VAL A 167 -2.91 10.50 14.66
N HIS A 168 -2.26 11.47 15.34
CA HIS A 168 -0.81 11.43 15.56
C HIS A 168 -0.39 10.13 16.25
N ASP A 169 -1.02 9.76 17.34
CA ASP A 169 -0.69 8.56 18.10
C ASP A 169 -0.95 7.28 17.31
N THR A 170 -2.05 7.22 16.55
CA THR A 170 -2.36 6.06 15.70
C THR A 170 -1.31 5.86 14.62
N VAL A 171 -0.87 6.94 13.97
CA VAL A 171 0.20 6.90 12.95
C VAL A 171 1.55 6.56 13.59
N GLU A 172 1.86 7.13 14.75
CA GLU A 172 3.08 6.82 15.49
C GLU A 172 3.15 5.32 15.85
N HIS A 173 2.06 4.73 16.34
CA HIS A 173 2.00 3.30 16.65
C HIS A 173 2.15 2.43 15.39
N LEU A 174 1.56 2.84 14.25
CA LEU A 174 1.77 2.20 12.96
C LEU A 174 3.26 2.19 12.59
N LEU A 175 3.93 3.34 12.67
CA LEU A 175 5.36 3.47 12.35
C LEU A 175 6.23 2.62 13.27
N ARG A 176 5.97 2.65 14.59
CA ARG A 176 6.67 1.78 15.57
C ARG A 176 6.53 0.31 15.21
N TYR A 177 5.32 -0.13 14.92
CA TYR A 177 5.08 -1.50 14.49
C TYR A 177 5.87 -1.87 13.23
N LEU A 178 5.91 -0.97 12.23
CA LEU A 178 6.68 -1.16 11.01
C LEU A 178 8.19 -1.22 11.29
N HIS A 179 8.75 -0.31 12.08
CA HIS A 179 10.17 -0.32 12.42
C HIS A 179 10.60 -1.57 13.20
N VAL A 180 9.77 -2.05 14.14
CA VAL A 180 10.03 -3.28 14.89
C VAL A 180 9.99 -4.53 14.01
N THR A 181 9.09 -4.55 13.02
CA THR A 181 8.90 -5.72 12.16
C THR A 181 9.87 -5.75 10.99
N VAL A 182 10.02 -4.65 10.26
CA VAL A 182 10.85 -4.57 9.06
C VAL A 182 12.34 -4.48 9.40
N LYS A 183 12.68 -3.78 10.51
CA LYS A 183 14.06 -3.55 10.99
C LYS A 183 14.98 -2.93 9.94
N ALA A 184 14.44 -2.00 9.15
CA ALA A 184 15.16 -1.27 8.12
C ALA A 184 14.74 0.19 8.09
N ASP A 185 15.42 1.00 7.29
CA ASP A 185 15.00 2.36 7.01
C ASP A 185 13.69 2.37 6.21
N LEU A 186 12.78 3.25 6.57
CA LEU A 186 11.46 3.41 5.97
C LEU A 186 11.24 4.85 5.51
N SER A 187 12.30 5.59 5.21
CA SER A 187 12.26 7.02 4.83
C SER A 187 11.45 7.30 3.56
N HIS A 188 11.20 6.29 2.72
CA HIS A 188 10.29 6.39 1.58
C HIS A 188 8.82 6.61 1.99
N ILE A 189 8.44 6.31 3.25
CA ILE A 189 7.14 6.69 3.81
C ILE A 189 7.28 8.13 4.33
N ASN A 190 7.14 9.11 3.47
CA ASN A 190 7.43 10.52 3.74
C ASN A 190 6.24 11.46 3.49
N SER A 191 5.08 10.93 3.19
CA SER A 191 3.86 11.69 2.99
C SER A 191 2.70 11.03 3.72
N LEU A 192 1.92 11.83 4.45
CA LEU A 192 0.74 11.40 5.18
C LEU A 192 -0.49 12.09 4.59
N SER A 193 -1.47 11.33 4.13
CA SER A 193 -2.68 11.87 3.52
C SER A 193 -3.93 11.47 4.30
N ARG A 194 -4.90 12.41 4.37
CA ARG A 194 -6.23 12.09 4.92
C ARG A 194 -7.06 11.40 3.86
N ILE A 195 -7.75 10.32 4.23
CA ILE A 195 -8.78 9.72 3.41
C ILE A 195 -10.02 10.63 3.46
N ALA A 196 -10.22 11.42 2.41
CA ALA A 196 -11.34 12.37 2.33
C ALA A 196 -12.60 11.65 1.85
N LYS A 197 -13.50 11.31 2.79
CA LYS A 197 -14.78 10.63 2.48
C LYS A 197 -15.67 11.50 1.57
N GLU A 198 -15.65 12.81 1.75
CA GLU A 198 -16.53 13.77 1.07
C GLU A 198 -16.20 13.96 -0.41
N GLN A 199 -15.01 13.58 -0.86
CA GLN A 199 -14.57 13.74 -2.26
C GLN A 199 -15.00 12.59 -3.16
N PHE A 200 -15.38 11.44 -2.58
CA PHE A 200 -15.67 10.23 -3.31
C PHE A 200 -17.09 9.73 -3.06
N MET A 201 -17.65 9.10 -4.10
CA MET A 201 -18.92 8.38 -3.98
C MET A 201 -18.75 7.23 -2.97
N ASN A 202 -19.66 7.19 -1.99
CA ASN A 202 -19.66 6.09 -1.02
C ASN A 202 -20.22 4.82 -1.68
N LEU A 203 -19.35 3.86 -1.96
CA LEU A 203 -19.69 2.53 -2.45
C LEU A 203 -19.53 1.54 -1.29
N ASP A 204 -20.65 1.03 -0.79
CA ASP A 204 -20.62 0.00 0.24
C ASP A 204 -20.17 -1.37 -0.33
N ALA A 205 -19.88 -2.30 0.58
CA ALA A 205 -19.46 -3.66 0.23
C ALA A 205 -20.47 -4.38 -0.69
N THR A 206 -21.75 -4.08 -0.51
CA THR A 206 -22.84 -4.70 -1.28
C THR A 206 -22.88 -4.14 -2.69
N ALA A 207 -22.73 -2.84 -2.85
CA ALA A 207 -22.65 -2.17 -4.15
C ALA A 207 -21.44 -2.65 -4.96
N VAL A 208 -20.23 -2.64 -4.37
CA VAL A 208 -18.99 -3.10 -5.03
C VAL A 208 -19.14 -4.54 -5.52
N ARG A 209 -19.69 -5.42 -4.68
CA ARG A 209 -19.90 -6.82 -5.02
C ARG A 209 -20.99 -7.02 -6.08
N ASN A 210 -22.15 -6.41 -5.91
CA ASN A 210 -23.30 -6.62 -6.79
C ASN A 210 -23.11 -6.00 -8.18
N LEU A 211 -22.32 -4.91 -8.26
CA LEU A 211 -21.91 -4.32 -9.54
C LEU A 211 -20.69 -5.02 -10.17
N GLU A 212 -20.14 -6.02 -9.48
CA GLU A 212 -18.95 -6.76 -9.93
C GLU A 212 -17.83 -5.83 -10.40
N LEU A 213 -17.51 -4.81 -9.59
CA LEU A 213 -16.54 -3.78 -9.98
C LEU A 213 -15.12 -4.36 -10.13
N ILE A 214 -14.70 -5.22 -9.20
CA ILE A 214 -13.32 -5.74 -9.09
C ILE A 214 -13.22 -7.26 -9.00
N LYS A 215 -14.25 -7.93 -8.46
CA LYS A 215 -14.37 -9.39 -8.36
C LYS A 215 -15.75 -9.82 -8.80
N ASN A 216 -15.85 -10.88 -9.60
CA ASN A 216 -17.14 -11.42 -9.99
C ASN A 216 -17.76 -12.26 -8.85
N MET A 217 -19.07 -12.45 -8.87
CA MET A 217 -19.80 -13.17 -7.83
C MET A 217 -19.68 -14.68 -7.93
N ARG A 218 -19.23 -15.22 -9.09
CA ARG A 218 -19.22 -16.65 -9.38
C ARG A 218 -18.03 -17.36 -8.72
N ASP A 219 -16.83 -16.82 -8.88
CA ASP A 219 -15.57 -17.44 -8.47
C ASP A 219 -14.58 -16.45 -7.85
N ALA A 220 -15.04 -15.23 -7.56
CA ALA A 220 -14.24 -14.13 -7.02
C ALA A 220 -13.01 -13.74 -7.88
N SER A 221 -12.98 -14.19 -9.15
CA SER A 221 -11.92 -13.79 -10.09
C SER A 221 -12.18 -12.38 -10.67
N LYS A 222 -11.16 -11.79 -11.30
CA LYS A 222 -11.27 -10.51 -12.01
C LYS A 222 -12.09 -10.62 -13.31
N ARG A 223 -12.21 -11.80 -13.87
CA ARG A 223 -12.77 -12.02 -15.20
C ARG A 223 -14.23 -11.55 -15.33
N GLY A 224 -14.49 -10.67 -16.31
CA GLY A 224 -15.83 -10.14 -16.58
C GLY A 224 -16.26 -8.99 -15.68
N THR A 225 -15.40 -8.49 -14.81
CA THR A 225 -15.65 -7.32 -13.96
C THR A 225 -15.45 -6.01 -14.72
N LEU A 226 -15.93 -4.88 -14.16
CA LEU A 226 -15.65 -3.56 -14.71
C LEU A 226 -14.14 -3.30 -14.84
N LEU A 227 -13.37 -3.68 -13.82
CA LEU A 227 -11.92 -3.58 -13.84
C LEU A 227 -11.29 -4.40 -14.96
N ASP A 228 -11.80 -5.60 -15.23
CA ASP A 228 -11.28 -6.45 -16.32
C ASP A 228 -11.50 -5.82 -17.70
N VAL A 229 -12.66 -5.21 -17.90
CA VAL A 229 -13.00 -4.53 -19.15
C VAL A 229 -12.19 -3.26 -19.38
N LEU A 230 -11.83 -2.54 -18.31
CA LEU A 230 -11.14 -1.24 -18.40
C LEU A 230 -9.62 -1.33 -18.27
N ASP A 231 -9.05 -2.43 -17.78
CA ASP A 231 -7.61 -2.53 -17.51
C ASP A 231 -6.78 -2.78 -18.76
N PHE A 232 -6.52 -1.71 -19.49
CA PHE A 232 -5.51 -1.64 -20.56
C PHE A 232 -4.26 -0.89 -20.11
N THR A 233 -4.00 -0.83 -18.82
CA THR A 233 -2.84 -0.12 -18.26
C THR A 233 -1.53 -0.76 -18.69
N SER A 234 -0.51 0.09 -18.95
CA SER A 234 0.81 -0.35 -19.40
C SER A 234 1.80 -0.53 -18.23
N THR A 235 1.46 -0.04 -17.03
CA THR A 235 2.33 -0.10 -15.84
C THR A 235 1.57 -0.64 -14.64
N SER A 236 2.27 -1.26 -13.70
CA SER A 236 1.70 -1.72 -12.42
C SER A 236 1.14 -0.56 -11.60
N MET A 237 1.86 0.59 -11.54
CA MET A 237 1.39 1.82 -10.90
C MET A 237 0.07 2.32 -11.52
N GLY A 238 -0.03 2.33 -12.84
CA GLY A 238 -1.27 2.68 -13.56
C GLY A 238 -2.42 1.72 -13.24
N ALA A 239 -2.16 0.44 -13.12
CA ALA A 239 -3.17 -0.56 -12.75
C ALA A 239 -3.69 -0.34 -11.32
N ARG A 240 -2.81 -0.06 -10.35
CA ARG A 240 -3.21 0.32 -8.98
C ARG A 240 -4.05 1.60 -8.99
N LYS A 241 -3.64 2.60 -9.76
CA LYS A 241 -4.39 3.87 -9.89
C LYS A 241 -5.77 3.68 -10.52
N LEU A 242 -5.88 2.89 -11.59
CA LEU A 242 -7.15 2.58 -12.24
C LEU A 242 -8.11 1.87 -11.27
N ARG A 243 -7.60 0.87 -10.54
CA ARG A 243 -8.37 0.17 -9.52
C ARG A 243 -8.90 1.14 -8.46
N ASN A 244 -8.03 2.00 -7.92
CA ASN A 244 -8.43 3.02 -6.96
C ASN A 244 -9.52 3.95 -7.52
N TRP A 245 -9.45 4.34 -8.79
CA TRP A 245 -10.48 5.17 -9.42
C TRP A 245 -11.83 4.48 -9.55
N ILE A 246 -11.85 3.17 -9.74
CA ILE A 246 -13.09 2.37 -9.80
C ILE A 246 -13.68 2.20 -8.39
N GLU A 247 -12.85 1.97 -7.39
CA GLU A 247 -13.27 1.79 -6.00
C GLU A 247 -13.65 3.11 -5.31
N CYS A 248 -13.08 4.23 -5.77
CA CYS A 248 -13.26 5.58 -5.24
C CYS A 248 -13.65 6.57 -6.35
N PRO A 249 -14.89 6.49 -6.91
CA PRO A 249 -15.33 7.44 -7.93
C PRO A 249 -15.45 8.86 -7.38
N LEU A 250 -14.99 9.85 -8.14
CA LEU A 250 -15.05 11.25 -7.76
C LEU A 250 -16.49 11.76 -7.72
N LEU A 251 -16.76 12.72 -6.83
CA LEU A 251 -18.00 13.53 -6.78
C LEU A 251 -17.80 14.92 -7.38
N ASP A 252 -16.57 15.44 -7.36
CA ASP A 252 -16.27 16.77 -7.89
C ASP A 252 -16.35 16.81 -9.41
N LEU A 253 -17.32 17.58 -9.92
CA LEU A 253 -17.55 17.72 -11.36
C LEU A 253 -16.36 18.34 -12.11
N SER A 254 -15.58 19.22 -11.48
CA SER A 254 -14.44 19.88 -12.11
C SER A 254 -13.34 18.85 -12.38
N GLN A 255 -13.04 18.00 -11.39
CA GLN A 255 -12.06 16.93 -11.52
C GLN A 255 -12.52 15.84 -12.51
N ILE A 256 -13.82 15.48 -12.49
CA ILE A 256 -14.38 14.53 -13.45
C ILE A 256 -14.22 15.05 -14.89
N ARG A 257 -14.60 16.31 -15.14
CA ARG A 257 -14.47 16.94 -16.45
C ARG A 257 -13.01 17.03 -16.90
N SER A 258 -12.11 17.41 -16.01
CA SER A 258 -10.67 17.46 -16.30
C SER A 258 -10.11 16.11 -16.75
N ARG A 259 -10.52 15.00 -16.09
CA ARG A 259 -10.16 13.65 -16.53
C ARG A 259 -10.78 13.30 -17.88
N GLN A 260 -12.04 13.66 -18.10
CA GLN A 260 -12.75 13.41 -19.37
C GLN A 260 -12.11 14.17 -20.54
N GLU A 261 -11.71 15.42 -20.32
CA GLU A 261 -10.99 16.24 -21.34
C GLU A 261 -9.66 15.58 -21.71
N ALA A 262 -8.86 15.14 -20.74
CA ALA A 262 -7.61 14.46 -21.01
C ALA A 262 -7.81 13.13 -21.77
N VAL A 263 -8.81 12.34 -21.40
CA VAL A 263 -9.17 11.11 -22.12
C VAL A 263 -9.64 11.43 -23.53
N GLY A 264 -10.49 12.45 -23.72
CA GLY A 264 -10.99 12.90 -25.02
C GLY A 264 -9.86 13.32 -25.96
N GLU A 265 -8.88 14.07 -25.46
CA GLU A 265 -7.70 14.47 -26.23
C GLU A 265 -6.89 13.25 -26.70
N LEU A 266 -6.59 12.31 -25.79
CA LEU A 266 -5.85 11.09 -26.12
C LEU A 266 -6.66 10.13 -27.00
N LEU A 267 -8.00 10.16 -26.94
CA LEU A 267 -8.87 9.37 -27.81
C LEU A 267 -8.79 9.85 -29.25
N THR A 268 -8.82 11.17 -29.48
CA THR A 268 -8.76 11.78 -30.82
C THR A 268 -7.37 11.71 -31.42
N ASN A 269 -6.30 11.80 -30.61
CA ASN A 269 -4.92 11.72 -31.08
C ASN A 269 -4.35 10.30 -30.92
N VAL A 270 -4.72 9.43 -31.85
CA VAL A 270 -4.37 7.99 -31.86
C VAL A 270 -2.85 7.77 -31.88
N GLN A 271 -2.12 8.56 -32.67
CA GLN A 271 -0.67 8.43 -32.80
C GLN A 271 0.03 8.78 -31.49
N MET A 272 -0.35 9.89 -30.87
CA MET A 272 0.21 10.32 -29.58
C MET A 272 -0.10 9.29 -28.48
N ARG A 273 -1.36 8.82 -28.41
CA ARG A 273 -1.76 7.77 -27.46
C ARG A 273 -0.91 6.51 -27.64
N GLY A 274 -0.69 6.05 -28.87
CA GLY A 274 0.16 4.91 -29.16
C GLY A 274 1.60 5.11 -28.72
N ASN A 275 2.20 6.25 -29.07
CA ASN A 275 3.56 6.59 -28.68
C ASN A 275 3.71 6.64 -27.16
N LEU A 276 2.77 7.29 -26.44
CA LEU A 276 2.78 7.37 -25.00
C LEU A 276 2.65 5.97 -24.36
N GLN A 277 1.75 5.15 -24.87
CA GLN A 277 1.54 3.79 -24.39
C GLN A 277 2.81 2.92 -24.56
N ASP A 278 3.51 3.04 -25.69
CA ASP A 278 4.75 2.29 -25.94
C ASP A 278 5.88 2.75 -25.00
N LYS A 279 5.97 4.05 -24.70
CA LYS A 279 6.95 4.54 -23.71
C LYS A 279 6.62 4.08 -22.29
N LEU A 280 5.34 4.08 -21.91
CA LEU A 280 4.90 3.60 -20.59
C LEU A 280 5.20 2.11 -20.37
N LYS A 281 5.18 1.26 -21.42
CA LYS A 281 5.57 -0.16 -21.31
C LYS A 281 7.03 -0.37 -20.88
N ALA A 282 7.89 0.63 -21.08
CA ALA A 282 9.30 0.57 -20.68
C ALA A 282 9.51 1.05 -19.23
N ILE A 283 8.47 1.54 -18.55
CA ILE A 283 8.52 1.98 -17.16
C ILE A 283 8.23 0.81 -16.24
N PHE A 284 9.20 0.48 -15.41
CA PHE A 284 9.05 -0.49 -14.33
C PHE A 284 8.32 0.13 -13.12
N ASP A 285 8.03 -0.66 -12.10
CA ASP A 285 7.36 -0.22 -10.89
C ASP A 285 8.32 0.60 -10.00
N LEU A 286 8.38 1.90 -10.26
CA LEU A 286 9.28 2.84 -9.59
C LEU A 286 9.01 2.92 -8.09
N GLU A 287 7.74 2.93 -7.67
CA GLU A 287 7.36 2.98 -6.25
C GLU A 287 7.99 1.80 -5.50
N ARG A 288 7.81 0.59 -6.01
CA ARG A 288 8.33 -0.63 -5.38
C ARG A 288 9.85 -0.77 -5.48
N ILE A 289 10.46 -0.27 -6.55
CA ILE A 289 11.92 -0.28 -6.68
C ILE A 289 12.54 0.65 -5.63
N VAL A 290 12.01 1.86 -5.47
CA VAL A 290 12.50 2.83 -4.47
C VAL A 290 12.35 2.25 -3.05
N SER A 291 11.21 1.68 -2.71
CA SER A 291 11.01 1.04 -1.41
C SER A 291 12.02 -0.08 -1.12
N ARG A 292 12.34 -0.91 -2.13
CA ARG A 292 13.37 -1.96 -1.96
C ARG A 292 14.78 -1.39 -1.78
N ILE A 293 15.09 -0.27 -2.43
CA ILE A 293 16.38 0.41 -2.26
C ILE A 293 16.49 0.93 -0.82
N GLU A 294 15.49 1.63 -0.31
CA GLU A 294 15.48 2.17 1.04
C GLU A 294 15.60 1.07 2.12
N VAL A 295 14.83 0.01 1.97
CA VAL A 295 14.87 -1.13 2.90
C VAL A 295 16.16 -1.98 2.75
N GLY A 296 17.02 -1.67 1.77
CA GLY A 296 18.28 -2.41 1.52
C GLY A 296 18.07 -3.81 0.93
N SER A 297 16.91 -4.10 0.34
CA SER A 297 16.60 -5.40 -0.26
C SER A 297 16.70 -5.41 -1.79
N ALA A 298 17.04 -4.26 -2.41
CA ALA A 298 17.22 -4.13 -3.84
C ALA A 298 18.42 -4.92 -4.36
N ASN A 299 18.29 -5.43 -5.57
CA ASN A 299 19.36 -6.12 -6.29
C ASN A 299 19.82 -5.31 -7.53
N ALA A 300 20.88 -5.77 -8.19
CA ALA A 300 21.45 -5.08 -9.36
C ALA A 300 20.43 -4.94 -10.52
N ARG A 301 19.47 -5.86 -10.65
CA ARG A 301 18.41 -5.77 -11.67
C ARG A 301 17.46 -4.64 -11.37
N ASP A 302 17.13 -4.41 -10.09
CA ASP A 302 16.29 -3.27 -9.68
C ASP A 302 16.91 -1.93 -10.09
N LEU A 303 18.21 -1.77 -9.89
CA LEU A 303 18.93 -0.55 -10.29
C LEU A 303 18.97 -0.36 -11.81
N VAL A 304 19.13 -1.44 -12.57
CA VAL A 304 19.04 -1.40 -14.04
C VAL A 304 17.63 -1.03 -14.49
N SER A 305 16.59 -1.57 -13.85
CA SER A 305 15.19 -1.26 -14.14
C SER A 305 14.86 0.20 -13.82
N LEU A 306 15.36 0.71 -12.68
CA LEU A 306 15.25 2.14 -12.31
C LEU A 306 15.89 3.03 -13.38
N ARG A 307 17.15 2.77 -13.74
CA ARG A 307 17.86 3.52 -14.79
C ARG A 307 17.09 3.52 -16.11
N SER A 308 16.59 2.36 -16.54
CA SER A 308 15.85 2.23 -17.80
C SER A 308 14.55 3.01 -17.77
N SER A 309 13.84 3.01 -16.66
CA SER A 309 12.61 3.79 -16.47
C SER A 309 12.88 5.29 -16.49
N LEU A 310 13.90 5.76 -15.78
CA LEU A 310 14.27 7.17 -15.74
C LEU A 310 14.72 7.68 -17.11
N ALA A 311 15.42 6.86 -17.92
CA ALA A 311 15.87 7.24 -19.26
C ALA A 311 14.70 7.52 -20.24
N VAL A 312 13.50 7.00 -19.98
CA VAL A 312 12.31 7.22 -20.84
C VAL A 312 11.54 8.48 -20.46
N LEU A 313 11.71 9.02 -19.25
CA LEU A 313 10.94 10.18 -18.77
C LEU A 313 11.07 11.43 -19.66
N PRO A 314 12.24 11.80 -20.22
CA PRO A 314 12.36 12.96 -21.12
C PRO A 314 11.48 12.83 -22.36
N GLU A 315 11.35 11.61 -22.90
CA GLU A 315 10.50 11.36 -24.08
C GLU A 315 9.01 11.48 -23.74
N ILE A 316 8.59 10.93 -22.59
CA ILE A 316 7.21 11.08 -22.08
C ILE A 316 6.90 12.57 -21.86
N LYS A 317 7.80 13.31 -21.20
CA LYS A 317 7.65 14.77 -21.00
C LYS A 317 7.54 15.52 -22.33
N SER A 318 8.34 15.16 -23.31
CA SER A 318 8.29 15.75 -24.66
C SER A 318 6.94 15.50 -25.35
N LEU A 319 6.37 14.29 -25.23
CA LEU A 319 5.03 13.98 -25.78
C LEU A 319 3.94 14.81 -25.08
N LEU A 320 3.97 14.92 -23.75
CA LEU A 320 2.97 15.66 -22.97
C LEU A 320 2.98 17.17 -23.23
N ARG A 321 4.11 17.76 -23.66
CA ARG A 321 4.21 19.18 -24.01
C ARG A 321 3.25 19.61 -25.12
N TYR A 322 2.83 18.70 -25.99
CA TYR A 322 1.92 18.98 -27.11
C TYR A 322 0.45 18.77 -26.76
N CYS A 323 0.15 18.47 -25.48
CA CYS A 323 -1.21 18.33 -25.01
C CYS A 323 -1.84 19.67 -24.67
N ASN A 324 -3.16 19.78 -24.88
CA ASN A 324 -3.94 20.97 -24.62
C ASN A 324 -4.75 20.87 -23.30
N SER A 325 -5.10 19.68 -22.86
CA SER A 325 -5.85 19.50 -21.62
C SER A 325 -5.00 19.91 -20.41
N LYS A 326 -5.61 20.66 -19.50
CA LYS A 326 -4.94 21.16 -18.28
C LYS A 326 -4.31 20.04 -17.45
N LEU A 327 -4.99 18.90 -17.34
CA LEU A 327 -4.50 17.76 -16.57
C LEU A 327 -3.20 17.20 -17.18
N LEU A 328 -3.13 17.04 -18.51
CA LEU A 328 -1.93 16.51 -19.16
C LEU A 328 -0.78 17.52 -19.14
N GLN A 329 -1.08 18.83 -19.20
CA GLN A 329 -0.08 19.89 -19.03
C GLN A 329 0.49 19.88 -17.61
N GLN A 330 -0.36 19.77 -16.59
CA GLN A 330 0.08 19.66 -15.19
C GLN A 330 0.96 18.42 -14.99
N LEU A 331 0.55 17.26 -15.51
CA LEU A 331 1.38 16.07 -15.46
C LEU A 331 2.73 16.24 -16.17
N CYS A 332 2.79 17.03 -17.25
CA CYS A 332 4.04 17.38 -17.90
C CYS A 332 4.96 18.22 -17.01
N GLU A 333 4.40 19.17 -16.25
CA GLU A 333 5.15 19.99 -15.30
C GLU A 333 5.67 19.16 -14.13
N ASP A 334 4.85 18.25 -13.60
CA ASP A 334 5.18 17.37 -12.48
C ASP A 334 6.29 16.35 -12.79
N VAL A 335 6.56 16.07 -14.06
CA VAL A 335 7.71 15.24 -14.44
C VAL A 335 8.99 16.06 -14.34
N HIS A 336 9.71 15.90 -13.22
CA HIS A 336 11.03 16.48 -13.02
C HIS A 336 12.11 15.61 -13.65
N LEU A 337 13.03 16.23 -14.41
CA LEU A 337 14.19 15.57 -15.02
C LEU A 337 15.42 15.93 -14.19
N HIS A 338 16.14 14.94 -13.69
CA HIS A 338 17.37 15.10 -12.93
C HIS A 338 18.60 14.87 -13.82
#